data_0440cbd1d4a5406eb503d85444626aff
#
_entry.id   0440cbd1d4a5406eb503d85444626aff
#
_cell.length_a   1.000
_cell.length_b   1.000
_cell.length_c   1.000
_cell.angle_alpha   90.00
_cell.angle_beta   90.00
_cell.angle_gamma   90.00
#
_symmetry.space_group_name_H-M   'P 1'
#
loop_
_entity.id
_entity.type
_entity.pdbx_description
1 polymer ?
#
loop_
_entity_poly.entity_id
_entity_poly.type
_entity_poly.pdbx_seq_one_letter_code
_entity_poly.pdbx_strand_id
1 'polypeptide(L)'
;ARTLGIPARLNPADGAIEYWDGMRFVAVLEESRKESHLTVFAGEKGDWNYFQNWTIAVTDGRGYLTLDFSDRKWEAGKLELDIMPGDYRILTGNRLPNGNILGKRYDFHIEKDEMKRVELELREYSLKEMFNRHSIPDSKLTDRAGNQVLVSELTGRRRCELSDAEHIDVPCK
;
A
#
# COMPACT_ATOMS: atom_id res chain seq x y z
N ALA A 1 3.94 13.04 -29.12
CA ALA A 1 3.31 11.71 -29.18
C ALA A 1 1.79 11.83 -29.08
N ARG A 2 1.24 12.41 -28.00
CA ARG A 2 -0.23 12.52 -27.80
C ARG A 2 -0.96 13.26 -28.91
N THR A 3 -0.37 14.30 -29.47
CA THR A 3 -0.94 15.05 -30.63
C THR A 3 -1.02 14.21 -31.91
N LEU A 4 -0.25 13.13 -31.99
CA LEU A 4 -0.27 12.17 -33.10
C LEU A 4 -1.10 10.92 -32.79
N GLY A 5 -1.86 10.91 -31.68
CA GLY A 5 -2.66 9.78 -31.26
C GLY A 5 -1.86 8.61 -30.65
N ILE A 6 -0.56 8.80 -30.39
CA ILE A 6 0.27 7.78 -29.73
C ILE A 6 0.14 7.96 -28.22
N PRO A 7 -0.33 6.95 -27.47
CA PRO A 7 -0.36 7.02 -26.00
C PRO A 7 1.05 7.27 -25.46
N ALA A 8 1.20 8.27 -24.62
CA ALA A 8 2.48 8.61 -23.99
C ALA A 8 2.23 9.05 -22.54
N ARG A 9 3.21 8.77 -21.69
CA ARG A 9 3.19 9.14 -20.27
C ARG A 9 4.56 9.58 -19.78
N LEU A 10 4.60 10.20 -18.62
CA LEU A 10 5.79 10.24 -17.80
C LEU A 10 5.79 8.97 -16.95
N ASN A 11 6.90 8.26 -16.94
CA ASN A 11 7.07 7.12 -16.05
C ASN A 11 7.04 7.62 -14.60
N PRO A 12 6.11 7.15 -13.75
CA PRO A 12 6.02 7.63 -12.37
C PRO A 12 7.21 7.17 -11.49
N ALA A 13 8.01 6.23 -11.96
CA ALA A 13 9.19 5.75 -11.22
C ALA A 13 10.43 6.65 -11.40
N ASP A 14 10.61 7.24 -12.58
CA ASP A 14 11.83 7.98 -12.90
C ASP A 14 11.58 9.27 -13.70
N GLY A 15 10.32 9.57 -14.02
CA GLY A 15 9.96 10.73 -14.82
C GLY A 15 10.35 10.62 -16.30
N ALA A 16 10.79 9.46 -16.76
CA ALA A 16 11.14 9.24 -18.16
C ALA A 16 9.92 9.42 -19.07
N ILE A 17 10.11 10.00 -20.24
CA ILE A 17 9.06 10.08 -21.26
C ILE A 17 8.93 8.73 -21.92
N GLU A 18 7.76 8.13 -21.83
CA GLU A 18 7.45 6.84 -22.44
C GLU A 18 6.33 6.96 -23.48
N TYR A 19 6.35 6.09 -24.46
CA TYR A 19 5.26 5.90 -25.43
C TYR A 19 4.83 4.44 -25.48
N TRP A 20 3.59 4.21 -25.86
CA TRP A 20 3.05 2.86 -26.05
C TRP A 20 3.47 2.30 -27.40
N ASP A 21 4.19 1.18 -27.41
CA ASP A 21 4.68 0.50 -28.62
C ASP A 21 3.67 -0.50 -29.22
N GLY A 22 2.51 -0.65 -28.58
CA GLY A 22 1.49 -1.65 -28.91
C GLY A 22 1.39 -2.79 -27.89
N MET A 23 2.42 -2.99 -27.07
CA MET A 23 2.49 -4.04 -26.04
C MET A 23 2.81 -3.48 -24.65
N ARG A 24 3.63 -2.45 -24.57
CA ARG A 24 4.10 -1.85 -23.31
C ARG A 24 4.49 -0.39 -23.49
N PHE A 25 4.71 0.32 -22.40
CA PHE A 25 5.34 1.62 -22.41
C PHE A 25 6.87 1.47 -22.52
N VAL A 26 7.45 2.17 -23.47
CA VAL A 26 8.90 2.15 -23.79
C VAL A 26 9.44 3.56 -23.68
N ALA A 27 10.59 3.72 -23.04
CA ALA A 27 11.25 5.02 -22.92
C ALA A 27 11.65 5.58 -24.28
N VAL A 28 11.39 6.88 -24.49
CA VAL A 28 11.77 7.58 -25.74
C VAL A 28 13.29 7.73 -25.86
N LEU A 29 13.97 7.90 -24.72
CA LEU A 29 15.42 8.00 -24.64
C LEU A 29 15.92 6.83 -23.80
N GLU A 30 16.78 6.02 -24.38
CA GLU A 30 17.40 4.86 -23.71
C GLU A 30 18.49 5.24 -22.70
N GLU A 31 18.89 6.51 -22.64
CA GLU A 31 19.81 6.97 -21.61
C GLU A 31 19.20 6.78 -20.24
N SER A 32 19.48 5.63 -19.68
CA SER A 32 19.08 5.24 -18.34
C SER A 32 19.70 6.19 -17.32
N ARG A 33 18.92 7.14 -16.84
CA ARG A 33 19.27 7.95 -15.65
C ARG A 33 19.21 7.14 -14.34
N LYS A 34 19.17 5.83 -14.45
CA LYS A 34 19.11 4.92 -13.31
C LYS A 34 20.53 4.68 -12.84
N GLU A 35 20.97 5.55 -11.94
CA GLU A 35 22.35 5.62 -11.48
C GLU A 35 22.56 4.87 -10.15
N SER A 36 21.53 4.18 -9.62
CA SER A 36 21.61 3.49 -8.34
C SER A 36 20.73 2.26 -8.32
N HIS A 37 21.07 1.31 -7.47
CA HIS A 37 20.41 0.00 -7.42
C HIS A 37 19.84 -0.26 -6.03
N LEU A 38 18.54 -0.57 -5.96
CA LEU A 38 17.84 -0.95 -4.74
C LEU A 38 17.39 -2.41 -4.82
N THR A 39 17.88 -3.22 -3.91
CA THR A 39 17.38 -4.57 -3.70
C THR A 39 16.41 -4.59 -2.53
N VAL A 40 15.16 -4.91 -2.80
CA VAL A 40 14.13 -5.09 -1.78
C VAL A 40 13.98 -6.58 -1.51
N PHE A 41 14.09 -6.98 -0.24
CA PHE A 41 13.89 -8.35 0.19
C PHE A 41 12.50 -8.54 0.75
N ALA A 42 11.86 -9.64 0.34
CA ALA A 42 10.67 -10.12 1.01
C ALA A 42 11.06 -10.66 2.38
N GLY A 43 10.62 -10.02 3.46
CA GLY A 43 10.76 -10.56 4.80
C GLY A 43 10.00 -11.89 4.94
N GLU A 44 10.23 -12.60 6.04
CA GLU A 44 9.70 -13.95 6.29
C GLU A 44 8.17 -14.08 6.20
N LYS A 45 7.44 -12.97 6.24
CA LYS A 45 5.97 -12.94 6.28
C LYS A 45 5.40 -12.26 5.04
N GLY A 46 4.83 -13.05 4.15
CA GLY A 46 3.74 -12.59 3.30
C GLY A 46 4.01 -12.53 1.80
N ASP A 47 2.91 -12.61 1.08
CA ASP A 47 2.82 -12.24 -0.32
C ASP A 47 2.87 -10.72 -0.42
N TRP A 48 3.99 -10.19 -0.90
CA TRP A 48 4.17 -8.76 -1.06
C TRP A 48 3.57 -8.29 -2.38
N ASN A 49 2.39 -7.67 -2.28
CA ASN A 49 1.68 -7.11 -3.41
C ASN A 49 1.81 -5.59 -3.41
N TYR A 50 2.34 -5.05 -4.49
CA TYR A 50 2.50 -3.62 -4.67
C TYR A 50 1.14 -2.90 -4.62
N PHE A 51 1.08 -1.72 -4.01
CA PHE A 51 -0.13 -0.94 -3.70
C PHE A 51 -1.12 -1.58 -2.70
N GLN A 52 -0.96 -2.84 -2.35
CA GLN A 52 -1.84 -3.49 -1.35
C GLN A 52 -1.23 -3.45 0.04
N ASN A 53 -0.02 -3.99 0.18
CA ASN A 53 0.65 -4.09 1.47
C ASN A 53 2.04 -3.46 1.50
N TRP A 54 2.55 -2.95 0.38
CA TRP A 54 3.72 -2.13 0.35
C TRP A 54 3.75 -1.15 -0.83
N THR A 55 4.47 -0.06 -0.66
CA THR A 55 4.76 0.93 -1.70
C THR A 55 6.10 1.60 -1.45
N ILE A 56 6.69 2.16 -2.50
CA ILE A 56 7.85 3.04 -2.40
C ILE A 56 7.51 4.40 -3.01
N ALA A 57 8.01 5.45 -2.39
CA ALA A 57 7.84 6.82 -2.86
C ALA A 57 9.17 7.58 -2.78
N VAL A 58 9.36 8.52 -3.68
CA VAL A 58 10.47 9.47 -3.68
C VAL A 58 9.96 10.84 -3.20
N THR A 59 10.80 11.61 -2.51
CA THR A 59 10.48 12.99 -2.15
C THR A 59 11.36 14.00 -2.87
N ASP A 60 10.78 15.15 -3.21
CA ASP A 60 11.47 16.34 -3.70
C ASP A 60 11.61 17.42 -2.61
N GLY A 61 11.33 17.06 -1.35
CA GLY A 61 11.29 17.97 -0.22
C GLY A 61 9.96 18.71 -0.01
N ARG A 62 9.02 18.64 -0.97
CA ARG A 62 7.67 19.23 -0.87
C ARG A 62 6.61 18.22 -0.58
N GLY A 63 6.84 16.98 -1.02
CA GLY A 63 5.90 15.88 -0.85
C GLY A 63 6.50 14.55 -1.26
N TYR A 64 5.67 13.52 -1.26
CA TYR A 64 6.05 12.18 -1.71
C TYR A 64 5.30 11.82 -2.97
N LEU A 65 6.04 11.38 -3.97
CA LEU A 65 5.51 10.79 -5.19
C LEU A 65 5.67 9.28 -5.11
N THR A 66 4.56 8.55 -5.06
CA THR A 66 4.58 7.09 -5.12
C THR A 66 5.01 6.64 -6.51
N LEU A 67 6.03 5.81 -6.56
CA LEU A 67 6.53 5.21 -7.79
C LEU A 67 5.64 4.02 -8.17
N ASP A 68 5.64 3.65 -9.45
CA ASP A 68 4.87 2.50 -9.91
C ASP A 68 5.80 1.38 -10.37
N PHE A 69 5.96 0.39 -9.49
CA PHE A 69 6.70 -0.83 -9.74
C PHE A 69 5.78 -2.07 -9.73
N SER A 70 4.49 -1.88 -9.97
CA SER A 70 3.50 -2.96 -9.95
C SER A 70 3.71 -4.03 -11.03
N ASP A 71 4.43 -3.68 -12.10
CA ASP A 71 4.81 -4.59 -13.19
C ASP A 71 6.04 -5.46 -12.87
N ARG A 72 6.76 -5.15 -11.79
CA ARG A 72 7.97 -5.87 -11.38
C ARG A 72 7.64 -7.15 -10.65
N LYS A 73 8.42 -8.18 -10.91
CA LYS A 73 8.22 -9.52 -10.33
C LYS A 73 9.29 -9.83 -9.29
N TRP A 74 8.85 -10.47 -8.23
CA TRP A 74 9.74 -11.03 -7.23
C TRP A 74 10.47 -12.25 -7.78
N GLU A 75 11.79 -12.31 -7.60
CA GLU A 75 12.62 -13.44 -7.98
C GLU A 75 13.37 -13.95 -6.75
N ALA A 76 13.12 -15.19 -6.35
CA ALA A 76 13.74 -15.81 -5.18
C ALA A 76 13.64 -14.95 -3.89
N GLY A 77 12.49 -14.31 -3.66
CA GLY A 77 12.26 -13.47 -2.48
C GLY A 77 12.93 -12.11 -2.52
N LYS A 78 13.42 -11.67 -3.66
CA LYS A 78 13.99 -10.33 -3.86
C LYS A 78 13.39 -9.64 -5.08
N LEU A 79 13.37 -8.32 -5.03
CA LEU A 79 12.99 -7.45 -6.12
C LEU A 79 14.12 -6.46 -6.36
N GLU A 80 14.63 -6.43 -7.57
CA GLU A 80 15.71 -5.53 -7.96
C GLU A 80 15.15 -4.34 -8.75
N LEU A 81 15.48 -3.14 -8.30
CA LEU A 81 15.00 -1.89 -8.86
C LEU A 81 16.17 -0.98 -9.16
N ASP A 82 16.22 -0.50 -10.40
CA ASP A 82 17.10 0.62 -10.74
C ASP A 82 16.33 1.92 -10.49
N ILE A 83 16.88 2.77 -9.65
CA ILE A 83 16.26 4.02 -9.21
C ILE A 83 17.26 5.17 -9.29
N MET A 84 16.75 6.40 -9.23
CA MET A 84 17.60 7.59 -9.20
C MET A 84 18.14 7.83 -7.78
N PRO A 85 19.29 8.51 -7.63
CA PRO A 85 19.71 9.02 -6.34
C PRO A 85 18.64 9.93 -5.71
N GLY A 86 18.45 9.87 -4.39
CA GLY A 86 17.46 10.70 -3.72
C GLY A 86 16.94 10.12 -2.41
N ASP A 87 15.96 10.81 -1.86
CA ASP A 87 15.32 10.45 -0.60
C ASP A 87 14.05 9.64 -0.88
N TYR A 88 13.97 8.47 -0.26
CA TYR A 88 12.90 7.51 -0.48
C TYR A 88 12.18 7.14 0.80
N ARG A 89 10.94 6.72 0.64
CA ARG A 89 10.11 6.15 1.69
C ARG A 89 9.48 4.86 1.23
N ILE A 90 9.68 3.79 1.98
CA ILE A 90 8.90 2.57 1.87
C ILE A 90 7.84 2.57 2.96
N LEU A 91 6.61 2.25 2.56
CA LEU A 91 5.49 2.01 3.46
C LEU A 91 5.06 0.56 3.31
N THR A 92 4.94 -0.13 4.44
CA THR A 92 4.29 -1.44 4.49
C THR A 92 3.01 -1.34 5.29
N GLY A 93 2.00 -2.12 4.92
CA GLY A 93 0.71 -2.09 5.57
C GLY A 93 0.14 -3.48 5.81
N ASN A 94 -0.41 -3.68 7.00
CA ASN A 94 -1.12 -4.88 7.37
C ASN A 94 -2.54 -4.52 7.80
N ARG A 95 -3.55 -5.13 7.17
CA ARG A 95 -4.94 -4.94 7.54
C ARG A 95 -5.37 -6.04 8.52
N LEU A 96 -5.79 -5.63 9.69
CA LEU A 96 -6.29 -6.54 10.71
C LEU A 96 -7.76 -6.93 10.46
N PRO A 97 -8.23 -8.07 10.99
CA PRO A 97 -9.62 -8.51 10.86
C PRO A 97 -10.65 -7.52 11.40
N ASN A 98 -10.28 -6.68 12.36
CA ASN A 98 -11.13 -5.62 12.89
C ASN A 98 -11.22 -4.38 12.01
N GLY A 99 -10.53 -4.37 10.86
CA GLY A 99 -10.51 -3.27 9.90
C GLY A 99 -9.38 -2.25 10.12
N ASN A 100 -8.65 -2.32 11.21
CA ASN A 100 -7.49 -1.45 11.44
C ASN A 100 -6.38 -1.75 10.45
N ILE A 101 -5.66 -0.70 10.02
CA ILE A 101 -4.47 -0.83 9.17
C ILE A 101 -3.27 -0.42 10.01
N LEU A 102 -2.33 -1.34 10.15
CA LEU A 102 -1.05 -1.07 10.81
C LEU A 102 0.00 -0.80 9.74
N GLY A 103 0.58 0.40 9.78
CA GLY A 103 1.64 0.80 8.86
C GLY A 103 3.01 0.77 9.52
N LYS A 104 4.03 0.38 8.77
CA LYS A 104 5.44 0.60 9.10
C LYS A 104 6.06 1.48 8.03
N ARG A 105 6.87 2.44 8.44
CA ARG A 105 7.53 3.40 7.57
C ARG A 105 9.03 3.21 7.67
N TYR A 106 9.69 3.24 6.52
CA TYR A 106 11.12 3.19 6.40
C TYR A 106 11.59 4.29 5.45
N ASP A 107 12.31 5.29 5.97
CA ASP A 107 12.87 6.39 5.20
C ASP A 107 14.36 6.15 5.00
N PHE A 108 14.87 6.38 3.79
CA PHE A 108 16.29 6.22 3.47
C PHE A 108 16.70 7.12 2.31
N HIS A 109 17.97 7.41 2.29
CA HIS A 109 18.64 8.08 1.17
C HIS A 109 19.42 7.05 0.35
N ILE A 110 19.52 7.25 -0.95
CA ILE A 110 20.39 6.49 -1.83
C ILE A 110 21.22 7.47 -2.66
N GLU A 111 22.52 7.25 -2.66
CA GLU A 111 23.47 8.04 -3.41
C GLU A 111 23.65 7.53 -4.85
N LYS A 112 24.28 8.33 -5.70
CA LYS A 112 24.67 7.92 -7.04
C LYS A 112 25.62 6.72 -6.97
N ASP A 113 25.39 5.74 -7.84
CA ASP A 113 26.15 4.48 -7.95
C ASP A 113 26.08 3.62 -6.65
N GLU A 114 25.16 3.94 -5.72
CA GLU A 114 24.96 3.16 -4.51
C GLU A 114 24.12 1.90 -4.79
N MET A 115 24.51 0.80 -4.14
CA MET A 115 23.72 -0.42 -4.03
C MET A 115 23.13 -0.51 -2.64
N LYS A 116 21.81 -0.33 -2.52
CA LYS A 116 21.11 -0.38 -1.24
C LYS A 116 20.24 -1.61 -1.10
N ARG A 117 20.15 -2.11 0.14
CA ARG A 117 19.32 -3.27 0.47
C ARG A 117 18.31 -2.88 1.54
N VAL A 118 17.07 -3.26 1.35
CA VAL A 118 15.98 -3.02 2.29
C VAL A 118 15.16 -4.29 2.41
N GLU A 119 14.87 -4.70 3.64
CA GLU A 119 13.96 -5.80 3.92
C GLU A 119 12.58 -5.26 4.28
N LEU A 120 11.53 -5.81 3.68
CA LEU A 120 10.16 -5.46 4.00
C LEU A 120 9.72 -6.18 5.27
N GLU A 121 9.19 -5.41 6.19
CA GLU A 121 8.64 -5.93 7.44
C GLU A 121 7.24 -5.36 7.67
N LEU A 122 6.35 -6.19 8.21
CA LEU A 122 5.07 -5.73 8.72
C LEU A 122 5.21 -5.26 10.17
N ARG A 123 4.37 -4.31 10.57
CA ARG A 123 4.27 -3.94 11.96
C ARG A 123 3.69 -5.11 12.75
N GLU A 124 4.39 -5.51 13.81
CA GLU A 124 3.89 -6.51 14.75
C GLU A 124 2.64 -6.01 15.47
N TYR A 125 1.76 -6.93 15.81
CA TYR A 125 0.53 -6.65 16.55
C TYR A 125 0.22 -7.77 17.54
N SER A 126 -0.42 -7.40 18.62
CA SER A 126 -0.91 -8.33 19.62
C SER A 126 -2.29 -8.90 19.25
N LEU A 127 -2.66 -10.04 19.80
CA LEU A 127 -4.02 -10.58 19.65
C LEU A 127 -5.07 -9.59 20.14
N LYS A 128 -4.78 -8.82 21.20
CA LYS A 128 -5.66 -7.78 21.73
C LYS A 128 -5.93 -6.70 20.69
N GLU A 129 -4.90 -6.21 19.99
CA GLU A 129 -5.06 -5.23 18.89
C GLU A 129 -5.86 -5.82 17.73
N MET A 130 -5.64 -7.09 17.40
CA MET A 130 -6.33 -7.78 16.32
C MET A 130 -7.84 -7.89 16.55
N PHE A 131 -8.26 -8.10 17.79
CA PHE A 131 -9.66 -8.26 18.17
C PHE A 131 -10.30 -7.00 18.76
N ASN A 132 -9.53 -5.93 18.92
CA ASN A 132 -10.08 -4.67 19.39
C ASN A 132 -11.12 -4.12 18.39
N ARG A 133 -12.35 -4.00 18.81
CA ARG A 133 -13.45 -3.48 17.99
C ARG A 133 -13.82 -2.08 18.47
N HIS A 134 -13.94 -1.17 17.53
CA HIS A 134 -14.48 0.15 17.82
C HIS A 134 -16.01 0.09 17.80
N SER A 135 -16.63 0.60 18.84
CA SER A 135 -18.07 0.75 18.87
C SER A 135 -18.46 1.85 17.87
N ILE A 136 -19.28 1.51 16.91
CA ILE A 136 -19.88 2.50 16.01
C ILE A 136 -21.12 3.04 16.71
N PRO A 137 -21.27 4.36 16.88
CA PRO A 137 -22.48 4.93 17.45
C PRO A 137 -23.68 4.56 16.59
N ASP A 138 -24.79 4.22 17.24
CA ASP A 138 -26.03 3.90 16.55
C ASP A 138 -26.61 5.16 15.92
N SER A 139 -26.41 5.32 14.63
CA SER A 139 -26.77 6.52 13.88
C SER A 139 -28.19 6.38 13.31
N LYS A 140 -28.91 7.50 13.31
CA LYS A 140 -30.22 7.60 12.63
C LYS A 140 -30.00 7.83 11.14
N LEU A 141 -30.65 7.01 10.34
CA LEU A 141 -30.71 7.16 8.90
C LEU A 141 -32.14 7.53 8.48
N THR A 142 -32.27 8.23 7.38
CA THR A 142 -33.60 8.48 6.78
C THR A 142 -33.80 7.49 5.64
N ASP A 143 -34.86 6.70 5.71
CA ASP A 143 -35.24 5.77 4.63
C ASP A 143 -35.83 6.52 3.40
N ARG A 144 -36.10 5.76 2.34
CA ARG A 144 -36.67 6.36 1.10
C ARG A 144 -38.07 6.95 1.30
N ALA A 145 -38.78 6.56 2.34
CA ALA A 145 -40.11 7.07 2.70
C ALA A 145 -40.03 8.28 3.64
N GLY A 146 -38.84 8.69 4.07
CA GLY A 146 -38.63 9.82 4.98
C GLY A 146 -38.65 9.45 6.47
N ASN A 147 -38.77 8.17 6.83
CA ASN A 147 -38.78 7.74 8.23
C ASN A 147 -37.36 7.68 8.80
N GLN A 148 -37.24 8.00 10.08
CA GLN A 148 -35.99 7.84 10.82
C GLN A 148 -35.86 6.39 11.33
N VAL A 149 -34.78 5.72 10.93
CA VAL A 149 -34.49 4.33 11.28
C VAL A 149 -33.09 4.24 11.88
N LEU A 150 -32.92 3.49 12.95
CA LEU A 150 -31.60 3.23 13.53
C LEU A 150 -30.84 2.18 12.72
N VAL A 151 -29.52 2.35 12.60
CA VAL A 151 -28.66 1.37 11.91
C VAL A 151 -28.78 -0.01 12.56
N SER A 152 -28.88 -0.08 13.89
CA SER A 152 -29.08 -1.33 14.63
C SER A 152 -30.39 -2.06 14.25
N GLU A 153 -31.46 -1.33 13.99
CA GLU A 153 -32.74 -1.90 13.56
C GLU A 153 -32.65 -2.51 12.16
N LEU A 154 -31.96 -1.81 11.23
CA LEU A 154 -31.76 -2.29 9.85
C LEU A 154 -30.88 -3.54 9.77
N THR A 155 -29.86 -3.60 10.63
CA THR A 155 -28.89 -4.70 10.56
C THR A 155 -29.29 -5.91 11.41
N GLY A 156 -30.32 -5.81 12.24
CA GLY A 156 -30.75 -6.84 13.20
C GLY A 156 -29.67 -7.21 14.22
N ARG A 157 -28.59 -6.43 14.29
CA ARG A 157 -27.49 -6.69 15.20
C ARG A 157 -27.77 -6.05 16.54
N ARG A 158 -28.07 -6.88 17.52
CA ARG A 158 -27.96 -6.46 18.92
C ARG A 158 -26.49 -6.11 19.20
N ARG A 159 -26.28 -5.03 19.96
CA ARG A 159 -24.95 -4.61 20.44
C ARG A 159 -24.33 -5.81 21.16
N CYS A 160 -23.32 -6.44 20.52
CA CYS A 160 -22.47 -7.40 21.23
C CYS A 160 -21.49 -6.57 22.08
N GLU A 161 -21.80 -6.34 23.33
CA GLU A 161 -20.80 -5.92 24.30
C GLU A 161 -19.92 -7.13 24.59
N LEU A 162 -18.68 -7.11 24.14
CA LEU A 162 -17.66 -7.99 24.66
C LEU A 162 -17.25 -7.42 26.01
N SER A 163 -17.88 -7.90 27.09
CA SER A 163 -17.34 -7.77 28.44
C SER A 163 -15.96 -8.44 28.47
N ASP A 164 -15.08 -7.84 29.26
CA ASP A 164 -13.68 -8.19 29.47
C ASP A 164 -13.31 -9.66 29.30
N ALA A 165 -12.18 -9.83 28.62
CA ALA A 165 -11.59 -11.05 28.11
C ALA A 165 -11.33 -12.14 29.18
N GLU A 166 -12.37 -12.87 29.58
CA GLU A 166 -12.16 -14.16 30.28
C GLU A 166 -13.10 -15.29 29.82
N HIS A 167 -14.06 -15.05 28.94
CA HIS A 167 -14.86 -16.14 28.37
C HIS A 167 -15.06 -15.95 26.87
N ILE A 168 -14.32 -16.76 26.10
CA ILE A 168 -14.62 -16.98 24.69
C ILE A 168 -15.71 -18.04 24.63
N ASP A 169 -16.97 -17.63 24.69
CA ASP A 169 -18.07 -18.43 24.21
C ASP A 169 -18.54 -17.89 22.86
N VAL A 170 -18.15 -18.59 21.81
CA VAL A 170 -18.78 -18.43 20.50
C VAL A 170 -19.92 -19.42 20.47
N PRO A 171 -21.19 -19.00 20.28
CA PRO A 171 -21.70 -19.06 18.92
C PRO A 171 -22.69 -17.96 18.55
N CYS A 172 -22.44 -17.22 17.53
CA CYS A 172 -23.52 -16.63 16.73
C CYS A 172 -23.93 -17.67 15.66
N LYS A 173 -25.12 -18.24 15.79
CA LYS A 173 -25.84 -18.90 14.69
C LYS A 173 -26.48 -17.84 13.82
#